data_bba1a3b39da54c569a0ef4744a499852
#
_entry.id   bba1a3b39da54c569a0ef4744a499852
#
_cell.length_a   1.000
_cell.length_b   1.000
_cell.length_c   1.000
_cell.angle_alpha   90.00
_cell.angle_beta   90.00
_cell.angle_gamma   90.00
#
_symmetry.space_group_name_H-M   'P 1'
#
loop_
_entity.id
_entity.type
_entity.pdbx_description
1 polymer ?
#
loop_
_entity_poly.entity_id
_entity_poly.type
_entity_poly.pdbx_seq_one_letter_code
_entity_poly.pdbx_strand_id
1 'polypeptide(L)'
;DGTPCCAWIGPGGAGHFVKTVHNGIEYGDMQLISEAYALLKHRKGLDNDALAVVFDEWNGGELDSFLIEITANILRFRDEDGKPLLDKILDVAGQKGTGKWSAIAAMDENDPLTLITEAVYARLLSALYPERVKAARLYSEEWKVESGKLSDTQLSTFNFQLSTENVRQALYASKLISYAQGFSLLRRASEHYGWELDYGTIARIWRKGCIIRSVFLQKITEAYRKNPELENLLFDDFFRDKIRTALPAWRQVVAEGALGGVALPAMSSALNYFDGLRTLHSAANLIQAQRDYFGAHTYERTDRERGHFFHTNWTGEGGNTVSGTYSV
;
A
#
# COMPACT_ATOMS: atom_id res chain seq x y z
N ASP A 1 8.22 -22.84 -19.67
CA ASP A 1 8.98 -23.73 -18.76
C ASP A 1 8.19 -24.98 -18.37
N GLY A 2 6.98 -25.19 -18.91
CA GLY A 2 6.13 -26.37 -18.64
C GLY A 2 5.41 -26.37 -17.29
N THR A 3 5.59 -25.33 -16.47
CA THR A 3 4.92 -25.21 -15.17
C THR A 3 3.51 -24.67 -15.35
N PRO A 4 2.43 -25.37 -14.91
CA PRO A 4 1.06 -24.87 -15.04
C PRO A 4 0.85 -23.57 -14.25
N CYS A 5 0.11 -22.61 -14.85
CA CYS A 5 -0.35 -21.39 -14.18
C CYS A 5 -1.78 -21.53 -13.65
N CYS A 6 -2.23 -22.76 -13.35
CA CYS A 6 -3.52 -23.04 -12.73
C CYS A 6 -3.37 -24.09 -11.63
N ALA A 7 -4.24 -24.04 -10.65
CA ALA A 7 -4.32 -24.99 -9.57
C ALA A 7 -5.75 -25.01 -9.00
N TRP A 8 -6.15 -26.12 -8.37
CA TRP A 8 -7.28 -26.11 -7.47
C TRP A 8 -6.92 -25.28 -6.22
N ILE A 9 -7.75 -24.30 -5.88
CA ILE A 9 -7.46 -23.36 -4.78
C ILE A 9 -8.15 -23.82 -3.48
N GLY A 10 -9.39 -24.27 -3.59
CA GLY A 10 -10.18 -24.67 -2.43
C GLY A 10 -11.66 -24.79 -2.78
N PRO A 11 -12.51 -25.21 -1.83
CA PRO A 11 -13.95 -25.40 -2.03
C PRO A 11 -14.69 -24.05 -2.12
N GLY A 12 -15.94 -24.11 -2.60
CA GLY A 12 -16.84 -22.97 -2.62
C GLY A 12 -16.29 -21.77 -3.38
N GLY A 13 -16.24 -20.62 -2.72
CA GLY A 13 -15.80 -19.35 -3.27
C GLY A 13 -14.29 -19.09 -3.23
N ALA A 14 -13.46 -20.00 -2.73
CA ALA A 14 -12.03 -19.78 -2.46
C ALA A 14 -11.27 -19.23 -3.68
N GLY A 15 -11.43 -19.81 -4.86
CA GLY A 15 -10.76 -19.35 -6.08
C GLY A 15 -11.19 -17.93 -6.50
N HIS A 16 -12.46 -17.58 -6.32
CA HIS A 16 -12.97 -16.24 -6.61
C HIS A 16 -12.41 -15.21 -5.61
N PHE A 17 -12.34 -15.57 -4.33
CA PHE A 17 -11.77 -14.71 -3.30
C PHE A 17 -10.28 -14.44 -3.57
N VAL A 18 -9.51 -15.49 -3.86
CA VAL A 18 -8.09 -15.37 -4.25
C VAL A 18 -7.93 -14.46 -5.48
N LYS A 19 -8.82 -14.56 -6.48
CA LYS A 19 -8.80 -13.66 -7.64
C LYS A 19 -9.19 -12.23 -7.28
N THR A 20 -10.11 -12.03 -6.33
CA THR A 20 -10.46 -10.70 -5.82
C THR A 20 -9.26 -10.04 -5.16
N VAL A 21 -8.55 -10.74 -4.27
CA VAL A 21 -7.34 -10.25 -3.61
C VAL A 21 -6.21 -9.97 -4.62
N HIS A 22 -6.02 -10.85 -5.61
CA HIS A 22 -5.11 -10.61 -6.73
C HIS A 22 -5.38 -9.25 -7.39
N ASN A 23 -6.65 -8.95 -7.68
CA ASN A 23 -7.02 -7.67 -8.28
C ASN A 23 -6.83 -6.49 -7.32
N GLY A 24 -7.01 -6.69 -6.02
CA GLY A 24 -6.66 -5.69 -5.01
C GLY A 24 -5.17 -5.33 -5.04
N ILE A 25 -4.29 -6.34 -5.06
CA ILE A 25 -2.85 -6.15 -5.21
C ILE A 25 -2.52 -5.40 -6.52
N GLU A 26 -3.19 -5.73 -7.62
CA GLU A 26 -3.05 -5.03 -8.90
C GLU A 26 -3.34 -3.53 -8.75
N TYR A 27 -4.40 -3.15 -8.02
CA TYR A 27 -4.71 -1.73 -7.75
C TYR A 27 -3.59 -1.07 -6.95
N GLY A 28 -3.07 -1.73 -5.92
CA GLY A 28 -1.93 -1.26 -5.13
C GLY A 28 -0.69 -1.04 -6.00
N ASP A 29 -0.32 -2.03 -6.80
CA ASP A 29 0.84 -1.95 -7.70
C ASP A 29 0.72 -0.81 -8.71
N MET A 30 -0.44 -0.65 -9.35
CA MET A 30 -0.67 0.44 -10.31
C MET A 30 -0.58 1.81 -9.65
N GLN A 31 -1.16 1.97 -8.45
CA GLN A 31 -1.10 3.23 -7.71
C GLN A 31 0.35 3.56 -7.31
N LEU A 32 1.09 2.61 -6.78
CA LEU A 32 2.50 2.78 -6.40
C LEU A 32 3.38 3.19 -7.58
N ILE A 33 3.19 2.57 -8.74
CA ILE A 33 3.90 2.91 -9.99
C ILE A 33 3.54 4.34 -10.42
N SER A 34 2.27 4.73 -10.34
CA SER A 34 1.82 6.08 -10.66
C SER A 34 2.40 7.14 -9.71
N GLU A 35 2.56 6.81 -8.43
CA GLU A 35 3.21 7.69 -7.44
C GLU A 35 4.71 7.86 -7.74
N ALA A 36 5.41 6.76 -8.07
CA ALA A 36 6.82 6.83 -8.51
C ALA A 36 6.98 7.68 -9.78
N TYR A 37 6.10 7.49 -10.77
CA TYR A 37 6.04 8.32 -11.97
C TYR A 37 5.85 9.80 -11.62
N ALA A 38 4.87 10.14 -10.77
CA ALA A 38 4.58 11.52 -10.38
C ALA A 38 5.77 12.19 -9.67
N LEU A 39 6.43 11.50 -8.75
CA LEU A 39 7.66 11.98 -8.09
C LEU A 39 8.76 12.28 -9.10
N LEU A 40 9.07 11.34 -9.97
CA LEU A 40 10.14 11.49 -10.95
C LEU A 40 9.83 12.58 -11.97
N LYS A 41 8.58 12.70 -12.41
CA LYS A 41 8.15 13.74 -13.34
C LYS A 41 8.14 15.13 -12.70
N HIS A 42 7.49 15.29 -11.54
CA HIS A 42 7.23 16.61 -10.96
C HIS A 42 8.34 17.10 -10.02
N ARG A 43 9.03 16.21 -9.31
CA ARG A 43 10.09 16.61 -8.37
C ARG A 43 11.49 16.51 -8.97
N LYS A 44 11.71 15.55 -9.89
CA LYS A 44 12.99 15.37 -10.57
C LYS A 44 13.03 15.99 -11.97
N GLY A 45 11.87 16.36 -12.53
CA GLY A 45 11.77 17.01 -13.83
C GLY A 45 12.07 16.11 -15.03
N LEU A 46 11.95 14.79 -14.89
CA LEU A 46 12.19 13.86 -15.99
C LEU A 46 11.04 13.91 -17.01
N ASP A 47 11.39 13.96 -18.28
CA ASP A 47 10.44 13.78 -19.38
C ASP A 47 10.07 12.30 -19.56
N ASN A 48 9.13 12.01 -20.46
CA ASN A 48 8.65 10.66 -20.68
C ASN A 48 9.71 9.71 -21.23
N ASP A 49 10.67 10.20 -22.02
CA ASP A 49 11.76 9.36 -22.55
C ASP A 49 12.76 8.98 -21.47
N ALA A 50 13.16 9.93 -20.64
CA ALA A 50 14.01 9.67 -19.49
C ALA A 50 13.33 8.74 -18.46
N LEU A 51 12.02 8.95 -18.21
CA LEU A 51 11.23 8.06 -17.36
C LEU A 51 11.18 6.63 -17.93
N ALA A 52 10.99 6.47 -19.23
CA ALA A 52 10.96 5.16 -19.86
C ALA A 52 12.29 4.40 -19.67
N VAL A 53 13.42 5.10 -19.75
CA VAL A 53 14.75 4.50 -19.47
C VAL A 53 14.83 4.04 -18.02
N VAL A 54 14.38 4.87 -17.06
CA VAL A 54 14.39 4.52 -15.63
C VAL A 54 13.54 3.27 -15.36
N PHE A 55 12.31 3.20 -15.91
CA PHE A 55 11.44 2.03 -15.72
C PHE A 55 11.99 0.77 -16.40
N ASP A 56 12.68 0.88 -17.54
CA ASP A 56 13.38 -0.25 -18.15
C ASP A 56 14.53 -0.77 -17.30
N GLU A 57 15.35 0.13 -16.75
CA GLU A 57 16.41 -0.25 -15.81
C GLU A 57 15.84 -0.98 -14.61
N TRP A 58 14.73 -0.50 -14.05
CA TRP A 58 14.04 -1.14 -12.94
C TRP A 58 13.48 -2.51 -13.30
N ASN A 59 12.99 -2.66 -14.54
CA ASN A 59 12.47 -3.94 -15.04
C ASN A 59 13.58 -4.99 -15.28
N GLY A 60 14.83 -4.57 -15.38
CA GLY A 60 15.99 -5.47 -15.41
C GLY A 60 16.42 -6.00 -14.05
N GLY A 61 15.74 -5.65 -12.95
CA GLY A 61 16.13 -5.95 -11.59
C GLY A 61 15.02 -6.50 -10.70
N GLU A 62 15.03 -6.08 -9.43
CA GLU A 62 14.07 -6.55 -8.40
C GLU A 62 12.63 -6.14 -8.66
N LEU A 63 12.41 -5.11 -9.46
CA LEU A 63 11.09 -4.62 -9.86
C LEU A 63 10.57 -5.27 -11.17
N ASP A 64 11.31 -6.21 -11.78
CA ASP A 64 10.84 -6.92 -12.98
C ASP A 64 9.43 -7.44 -12.74
N SER A 65 8.52 -6.86 -13.50
CA SER A 65 7.10 -7.19 -13.46
C SER A 65 6.40 -6.71 -14.72
N PHE A 66 5.25 -7.33 -15.02
CA PHE A 66 4.44 -6.93 -16.17
C PHE A 66 4.04 -5.46 -16.13
N LEU A 67 3.65 -4.94 -14.97
CA LEU A 67 3.23 -3.54 -14.85
C LEU A 67 4.40 -2.54 -15.03
N ILE A 68 5.61 -2.86 -14.58
CA ILE A 68 6.79 -2.04 -14.84
C ILE A 68 7.16 -2.07 -16.33
N GLU A 69 7.14 -3.25 -16.96
CA GLU A 69 7.37 -3.42 -18.40
C GLU A 69 6.43 -2.57 -19.25
N ILE A 70 5.11 -2.69 -19.00
CA ILE A 70 4.14 -1.89 -19.79
C ILE A 70 4.22 -0.40 -19.48
N THR A 71 4.64 0.00 -18.27
CA THR A 71 4.86 1.41 -17.94
C THR A 71 5.94 2.02 -18.81
N ALA A 72 7.08 1.36 -18.99
CA ALA A 72 8.12 1.81 -19.91
C ALA A 72 7.63 1.90 -21.36
N ASN A 73 6.82 0.93 -21.81
CA ASN A 73 6.22 0.94 -23.14
C ASN A 73 5.23 2.10 -23.33
N ILE A 74 4.37 2.36 -22.35
CA ILE A 74 3.41 3.48 -22.36
C ILE A 74 4.14 4.83 -22.45
N LEU A 75 5.21 5.00 -21.69
CA LEU A 75 5.99 6.25 -21.67
C LEU A 75 6.65 6.56 -23.03
N ARG A 76 7.04 5.52 -23.78
CA ARG A 76 7.60 5.67 -25.14
C ARG A 76 6.57 5.89 -26.23
N PHE A 77 5.32 5.55 -25.96
CA PHE A 77 4.31 5.58 -27.00
C PHE A 77 4.03 7.02 -27.47
N ARG A 78 4.03 7.23 -28.78
CA ARG A 78 3.75 8.51 -29.42
C ARG A 78 2.42 8.45 -30.16
N ASP A 79 1.66 9.53 -30.05
CA ASP A 79 0.45 9.73 -30.81
C ASP A 79 0.77 10.14 -32.27
N GLU A 80 -0.23 10.25 -33.13
CA GLU A 80 -0.11 10.60 -34.56
C GLU A 80 0.65 11.92 -34.79
N ASP A 81 0.60 12.87 -33.85
CA ASP A 81 1.34 14.13 -33.93
C ASP A 81 2.79 14.05 -33.37
N GLY A 82 3.28 12.85 -33.07
CA GLY A 82 4.63 12.59 -32.56
C GLY A 82 4.83 12.92 -31.07
N LYS A 83 3.80 13.41 -30.38
CA LYS A 83 3.89 13.71 -28.94
C LYS A 83 3.55 12.49 -28.09
N PRO A 84 4.03 12.45 -26.81
CA PRO A 84 3.67 11.37 -25.92
C PRO A 84 2.15 11.27 -25.72
N LEU A 85 1.58 10.09 -26.00
CA LEU A 85 0.14 9.88 -25.83
C LEU A 85 -0.27 10.01 -24.36
N LEU A 86 0.59 9.59 -23.41
CA LEU A 86 0.32 9.66 -21.98
C LEU A 86 -0.03 11.09 -21.52
N ASP A 87 0.61 12.12 -22.11
CA ASP A 87 0.35 13.51 -21.74
C ASP A 87 -1.02 14.04 -22.24
N LYS A 88 -1.72 13.27 -23.07
CA LYS A 88 -3.06 13.57 -23.59
C LYS A 88 -4.16 12.75 -22.91
N ILE A 89 -3.80 11.75 -22.11
CA ILE A 89 -4.77 10.93 -21.41
C ILE A 89 -5.32 11.70 -20.21
N LEU A 90 -6.65 11.79 -20.12
CA LEU A 90 -7.30 12.41 -18.97
C LEU A 90 -6.99 11.62 -17.68
N ASP A 91 -6.60 12.32 -16.62
CA ASP A 91 -6.20 11.74 -15.35
C ASP A 91 -7.38 11.29 -14.46
N VAL A 92 -8.31 10.54 -15.05
CA VAL A 92 -9.46 9.93 -14.39
C VAL A 92 -9.35 8.42 -14.53
N ALA A 93 -9.02 7.75 -13.43
CA ALA A 93 -8.82 6.30 -13.41
C ALA A 93 -10.12 5.54 -13.14
N GLY A 94 -10.61 4.82 -14.15
CA GLY A 94 -11.80 3.97 -14.01
C GLY A 94 -11.56 2.70 -13.20
N GLN A 95 -12.65 2.06 -12.74
CA GLN A 95 -12.60 0.77 -12.05
C GLN A 95 -13.83 -0.08 -12.35
N LYS A 96 -13.68 -1.41 -12.27
CA LYS A 96 -14.78 -2.38 -12.37
C LYS A 96 -15.25 -2.92 -11.00
N GLY A 97 -14.72 -2.39 -9.91
CA GLY A 97 -15.14 -2.69 -8.53
C GLY A 97 -14.36 -3.81 -7.83
N THR A 98 -13.46 -4.54 -8.49
CA THR A 98 -12.74 -5.66 -7.86
C THR A 98 -11.80 -5.24 -6.74
N GLY A 99 -11.11 -4.10 -6.87
CA GLY A 99 -10.33 -3.52 -5.78
C GLY A 99 -11.18 -3.07 -4.59
N LYS A 100 -12.37 -2.49 -4.88
CA LYS A 100 -13.36 -2.15 -3.86
C LYS A 100 -13.83 -3.38 -3.08
N TRP A 101 -14.06 -4.50 -3.77
CA TRP A 101 -14.46 -5.74 -3.10
C TRP A 101 -13.37 -6.28 -2.19
N SER A 102 -12.08 -6.14 -2.56
CA SER A 102 -10.96 -6.49 -1.67
C SER A 102 -10.95 -5.64 -0.40
N ALA A 103 -11.21 -4.34 -0.52
CA ALA A 103 -11.27 -3.43 0.62
C ALA A 103 -12.45 -3.75 1.56
N ILE A 104 -13.64 -4.05 1.00
CA ILE A 104 -14.81 -4.47 1.78
C ILE A 104 -14.53 -5.79 2.50
N ALA A 105 -14.03 -6.80 1.77
CA ALA A 105 -13.69 -8.09 2.37
C ALA A 105 -12.68 -7.95 3.51
N ALA A 106 -11.68 -7.08 3.37
CA ALA A 106 -10.72 -6.83 4.43
C ALA A 106 -11.36 -6.23 5.70
N MET A 107 -12.33 -5.33 5.54
CA MET A 107 -13.09 -4.78 6.67
C MET A 107 -13.95 -5.87 7.33
N ASP A 108 -14.58 -6.74 6.55
CA ASP A 108 -15.38 -7.86 7.07
C ASP A 108 -14.51 -8.89 7.82
N GLU A 109 -13.27 -9.11 7.35
CA GLU A 109 -12.30 -10.01 7.97
C GLU A 109 -11.42 -9.35 9.06
N ASN A 110 -11.67 -8.08 9.39
CA ASN A 110 -10.85 -7.29 10.34
C ASN A 110 -9.34 -7.31 9.98
N ASP A 111 -9.00 -7.26 8.69
CA ASP A 111 -7.62 -7.22 8.21
C ASP A 111 -7.25 -5.80 7.73
N PRO A 112 -6.12 -5.22 8.17
CA PRO A 112 -5.75 -3.85 7.83
C PRO A 112 -5.16 -3.71 6.42
N LEU A 113 -5.97 -3.87 5.38
CA LEU A 113 -5.63 -3.77 3.96
C LEU A 113 -5.44 -2.31 3.52
N THR A 114 -4.64 -1.53 4.25
CA THR A 114 -4.62 -0.07 4.16
C THR A 114 -4.12 0.43 2.80
N LEU A 115 -3.00 -0.09 2.29
CA LEU A 115 -2.42 0.35 1.01
C LEU A 115 -3.38 0.10 -0.17
N ILE A 116 -3.96 -1.10 -0.25
CA ILE A 116 -4.88 -1.48 -1.34
C ILE A 116 -6.14 -0.63 -1.28
N THR A 117 -6.65 -0.35 -0.07
CA THR A 117 -7.80 0.53 0.15
C THR A 117 -7.51 1.96 -0.28
N GLU A 118 -6.32 2.49 0.02
CA GLU A 118 -5.88 3.80 -0.46
C GLU A 118 -5.79 3.86 -1.98
N ALA A 119 -5.34 2.81 -2.65
CA ALA A 119 -5.34 2.74 -4.11
C ALA A 119 -6.76 2.81 -4.70
N VAL A 120 -7.76 2.25 -4.02
CA VAL A 120 -9.18 2.41 -4.40
C VAL A 120 -9.63 3.86 -4.21
N TYR A 121 -9.34 4.47 -3.06
CA TYR A 121 -9.70 5.87 -2.80
C TYR A 121 -9.01 6.85 -3.74
N ALA A 122 -7.75 6.62 -4.10
CA ALA A 122 -7.04 7.43 -5.09
C ALA A 122 -7.76 7.44 -6.45
N ARG A 123 -8.28 6.27 -6.91
CA ARG A 123 -9.09 6.21 -8.14
C ARG A 123 -10.41 6.97 -7.99
N LEU A 124 -11.10 6.84 -6.85
CA LEU A 124 -12.34 7.56 -6.59
C LEU A 124 -12.08 9.08 -6.57
N LEU A 125 -11.00 9.53 -5.92
CA LEU A 125 -10.60 10.94 -5.91
C LEU A 125 -10.26 11.44 -7.31
N SER A 126 -9.58 10.63 -8.14
CA SER A 126 -9.28 11.01 -9.53
C SER A 126 -10.55 11.28 -10.35
N ALA A 127 -11.62 10.57 -10.07
CA ALA A 127 -12.91 10.72 -10.75
C ALA A 127 -13.66 12.02 -10.37
N LEU A 128 -13.29 12.69 -9.28
CA LEU A 128 -13.85 13.99 -8.89
C LEU A 128 -13.23 15.13 -9.70
N TYR A 129 -13.14 14.96 -11.02
CA TYR A 129 -12.43 15.88 -11.90
C TYR A 129 -12.89 17.35 -11.81
N PRO A 130 -14.21 17.68 -11.80
CA PRO A 130 -14.66 19.05 -11.64
C PRO A 130 -14.23 19.70 -10.32
N GLU A 131 -14.30 18.96 -9.20
CA GLU A 131 -13.87 19.44 -7.89
C GLU A 131 -12.36 19.64 -7.85
N ARG A 132 -11.57 18.73 -8.43
CA ARG A 132 -10.11 18.83 -8.53
C ARG A 132 -9.69 20.08 -9.32
N VAL A 133 -10.35 20.34 -10.46
CA VAL A 133 -10.10 21.56 -11.26
C VAL A 133 -10.42 22.81 -10.47
N LYS A 134 -11.53 22.83 -9.73
CA LYS A 134 -11.91 23.95 -8.87
C LYS A 134 -10.90 24.16 -7.73
N ALA A 135 -10.53 23.08 -7.03
CA ALA A 135 -9.55 23.14 -5.94
C ALA A 135 -8.19 23.63 -6.45
N ALA A 136 -7.70 23.11 -7.57
CA ALA A 136 -6.44 23.55 -8.16
C ALA A 136 -6.41 25.05 -8.47
N ARG A 137 -7.53 25.63 -8.89
CA ARG A 137 -7.63 27.09 -9.12
C ARG A 137 -7.65 27.89 -7.82
N LEU A 138 -8.37 27.41 -6.80
CA LEU A 138 -8.50 28.10 -5.53
C LEU A 138 -7.20 28.14 -4.72
N TYR A 139 -6.43 27.05 -4.73
CA TYR A 139 -5.22 26.92 -3.93
C TYR A 139 -3.92 27.16 -4.71
N SER A 140 -3.99 27.43 -6.02
CA SER A 140 -2.78 27.60 -6.85
C SER A 140 -1.95 28.84 -6.49
N GLU A 141 -2.58 29.91 -6.01
CA GLU A 141 -1.91 31.17 -5.65
C GLU A 141 -1.27 31.08 -4.26
N GLU A 142 -1.94 30.45 -3.30
CA GLU A 142 -1.40 30.21 -1.95
C GLU A 142 -0.14 29.36 -2.00
N TRP A 143 -0.15 28.29 -2.80
CA TRP A 143 1.00 27.42 -2.98
C TRP A 143 2.22 28.11 -3.61
N LYS A 144 2.01 29.00 -4.58
CA LYS A 144 3.08 29.80 -5.19
C LYS A 144 3.72 30.78 -4.20
N VAL A 145 2.92 31.35 -3.30
CA VAL A 145 3.40 32.29 -2.28
C VAL A 145 4.21 31.56 -1.22
N GLU A 146 3.79 30.38 -0.78
CA GLU A 146 4.49 29.60 0.23
C GLU A 146 5.73 28.88 -0.34
N SER A 147 5.65 28.30 -1.53
CA SER A 147 6.80 27.70 -2.20
C SER A 147 7.88 28.71 -2.60
N GLY A 148 7.50 29.97 -2.84
CA GLY A 148 8.44 31.09 -3.03
C GLY A 148 9.07 31.61 -1.72
N LYS A 149 8.49 31.28 -0.55
CA LYS A 149 9.02 31.64 0.78
C LYS A 149 9.79 30.53 1.48
N LEU A 150 9.52 29.29 1.15
CA LEU A 150 10.46 28.20 1.44
C LEU A 150 11.59 28.32 0.44
N SER A 151 12.47 29.31 0.68
CA SER A 151 13.70 29.47 -0.10
C SER A 151 14.44 28.13 -0.12
N ASP A 152 15.13 27.85 -1.21
CA ASP A 152 16.08 26.72 -1.34
C ASP A 152 16.95 26.51 -0.08
N THR A 153 17.12 27.54 0.73
CA THR A 153 17.85 27.55 2.00
C THR A 153 17.14 26.83 3.15
N GLN A 154 15.80 26.75 3.19
CA GLN A 154 15.06 26.04 4.25
C GLN A 154 14.80 24.57 3.87
N LEU A 155 14.67 24.26 2.59
CA LEU A 155 14.71 22.89 2.08
C LEU A 155 16.12 22.32 2.09
N SER A 156 17.16 23.16 2.00
CA SER A 156 18.57 22.77 2.05
C SER A 156 19.05 22.34 3.45
N THR A 157 18.27 22.60 4.52
CA THR A 157 18.54 21.99 5.84
C THR A 157 18.28 20.50 5.84
N PHE A 158 17.42 19.99 4.96
CA PHE A 158 17.36 18.58 4.59
C PHE A 158 18.15 18.41 3.29
N ASN A 159 19.44 18.19 3.41
CA ASN A 159 20.40 18.03 2.31
C ASN A 159 20.12 16.72 1.53
N PHE A 160 18.85 16.53 1.12
CA PHE A 160 18.37 15.32 0.48
C PHE A 160 18.03 15.61 -0.99
N GLN A 161 18.84 15.03 -1.88
CA GLN A 161 18.54 15.02 -3.31
C GLN A 161 17.79 13.74 -3.67
N LEU A 162 16.52 13.86 -4.07
CA LEU A 162 15.71 12.74 -4.55
C LEU A 162 16.42 12.03 -5.72
N SER A 163 16.83 10.79 -5.54
CA SER A 163 17.44 9.97 -6.59
C SER A 163 16.43 8.96 -7.16
N THR A 164 16.65 8.53 -8.40
CA THR A 164 15.87 7.43 -9.01
C THR A 164 16.00 6.15 -8.19
N GLU A 165 17.17 5.91 -7.58
CA GLU A 165 17.40 4.75 -6.73
C GLU A 165 16.58 4.80 -5.43
N ASN A 166 16.44 5.97 -4.80
CA ASN A 166 15.60 6.11 -3.62
C ASN A 166 14.13 5.82 -3.93
N VAL A 167 13.63 6.32 -5.07
CA VAL A 167 12.26 6.05 -5.53
C VAL A 167 12.08 4.56 -5.86
N ARG A 168 13.08 3.93 -6.48
CA ARG A 168 13.10 2.49 -6.74
C ARG A 168 12.96 1.68 -5.45
N GLN A 169 13.75 2.02 -4.43
CA GLN A 169 13.72 1.32 -3.14
C GLN A 169 12.37 1.52 -2.42
N ALA A 170 11.84 2.75 -2.42
CA ALA A 170 10.54 3.05 -1.83
C ALA A 170 9.40 2.30 -2.54
N LEU A 171 9.41 2.28 -3.87
CA LEU A 171 8.45 1.52 -4.69
C LEU A 171 8.53 0.03 -4.37
N TYR A 172 9.75 -0.54 -4.34
CA TYR A 172 9.94 -1.96 -4.07
C TYR A 172 9.44 -2.34 -2.66
N ALA A 173 9.83 -1.59 -1.63
CA ALA A 173 9.36 -1.82 -0.27
C ALA A 173 7.83 -1.72 -0.17
N SER A 174 7.22 -0.71 -0.77
CA SER A 174 5.77 -0.54 -0.77
C SER A 174 5.05 -1.66 -1.51
N LYS A 175 5.62 -2.18 -2.62
CA LYS A 175 5.07 -3.38 -3.30
C LYS A 175 5.11 -4.60 -2.39
N LEU A 176 6.20 -4.83 -1.64
CA LEU A 176 6.26 -5.93 -0.68
C LEU A 176 5.16 -5.82 0.40
N ILE A 177 4.84 -4.60 0.86
CA ILE A 177 3.71 -4.39 1.78
C ILE A 177 2.37 -4.73 1.11
N SER A 178 2.15 -4.33 -0.15
CA SER A 178 0.91 -4.64 -0.88
C SER A 178 0.65 -6.15 -0.92
N TYR A 179 1.68 -6.94 -1.22
CA TYR A 179 1.56 -8.39 -1.22
C TYR A 179 1.43 -8.96 0.19
N ALA A 180 2.16 -8.44 1.18
CA ALA A 180 2.03 -8.87 2.56
C ALA A 180 0.59 -8.67 3.08
N GLN A 181 -0.03 -7.54 2.79
CA GLN A 181 -1.43 -7.27 3.12
C GLN A 181 -2.38 -8.22 2.38
N GLY A 182 -2.17 -8.43 1.08
CA GLY A 182 -3.00 -9.36 0.30
C GLY A 182 -2.93 -10.80 0.84
N PHE A 183 -1.74 -11.31 1.18
CA PHE A 183 -1.58 -12.65 1.75
C PHE A 183 -2.11 -12.74 3.19
N SER A 184 -2.04 -11.65 3.98
CA SER A 184 -2.70 -11.58 5.29
C SER A 184 -4.20 -11.74 5.17
N LEU A 185 -4.84 -11.02 4.24
CA LEU A 185 -6.28 -11.15 3.97
C LEU A 185 -6.65 -12.56 3.50
N LEU A 186 -5.84 -13.18 2.64
CA LEU A 186 -6.07 -14.58 2.23
C LEU A 186 -6.03 -15.52 3.42
N ARG A 187 -5.10 -15.32 4.36
CA ARG A 187 -5.00 -16.13 5.57
C ARG A 187 -6.22 -15.96 6.47
N ARG A 188 -6.65 -14.72 6.74
CA ARG A 188 -7.85 -14.46 7.54
C ARG A 188 -9.09 -15.12 6.96
N ALA A 189 -9.31 -14.94 5.67
CA ALA A 189 -10.44 -15.56 4.99
C ALA A 189 -10.32 -17.10 4.97
N SER A 190 -9.11 -17.67 4.80
CA SER A 190 -8.89 -19.11 4.85
C SER A 190 -9.27 -19.68 6.21
N GLU A 191 -8.87 -19.02 7.30
CA GLU A 191 -9.25 -19.38 8.67
C GLU A 191 -10.77 -19.30 8.88
N HIS A 192 -11.38 -18.17 8.47
CA HIS A 192 -12.82 -17.91 8.65
C HIS A 192 -13.69 -18.92 7.89
N TYR A 193 -13.34 -19.20 6.62
CA TYR A 193 -14.16 -20.08 5.77
C TYR A 193 -13.72 -21.54 5.75
N GLY A 194 -12.64 -21.89 6.43
CA GLY A 194 -12.10 -23.24 6.47
C GLY A 194 -11.58 -23.73 5.11
N TRP A 195 -10.91 -22.86 4.33
CA TRP A 195 -10.48 -23.22 2.97
C TRP A 195 -9.14 -23.95 2.88
N GLU A 196 -8.31 -23.90 3.91
CA GLU A 196 -6.97 -24.51 3.93
C GLU A 196 -6.11 -24.12 2.71
N LEU A 197 -5.99 -22.81 2.44
CA LEU A 197 -5.32 -22.28 1.26
C LEU A 197 -3.81 -22.59 1.26
N ASP A 198 -3.28 -23.10 0.14
CA ASP A 198 -1.83 -23.21 -0.10
C ASP A 198 -1.30 -21.88 -0.71
N TYR A 199 -0.79 -21.00 0.16
CA TYR A 199 -0.27 -19.68 -0.22
C TYR A 199 0.95 -19.78 -1.14
N GLY A 200 1.80 -20.81 -0.97
CA GLY A 200 2.92 -21.06 -1.85
C GLY A 200 2.48 -21.40 -3.28
N THR A 201 1.43 -22.21 -3.42
CA THR A 201 0.83 -22.51 -4.73
C THR A 201 0.14 -21.27 -5.33
N ILE A 202 -0.57 -20.48 -4.53
CA ILE A 202 -1.18 -19.22 -4.98
C ILE A 202 -0.10 -18.28 -5.55
N ALA A 203 0.98 -18.04 -4.83
CA ALA A 203 2.10 -17.22 -5.32
C ALA A 203 2.70 -17.79 -6.61
N ARG A 204 2.83 -19.12 -6.70
CA ARG A 204 3.39 -19.82 -7.84
C ARG A 204 2.56 -19.62 -9.11
N ILE A 205 1.22 -19.71 -9.04
CA ILE A 205 0.37 -19.52 -10.22
C ILE A 205 0.30 -18.07 -10.68
N TRP A 206 0.62 -17.09 -9.83
CA TRP A 206 0.68 -15.67 -10.19
C TRP A 206 1.99 -15.26 -10.89
N ARG A 207 2.99 -16.14 -10.95
CA ARG A 207 4.30 -15.81 -11.55
C ARG A 207 4.27 -15.56 -13.07
N LYS A 208 3.28 -16.10 -13.78
CA LYS A 208 3.14 -15.95 -15.25
C LYS A 208 1.68 -15.85 -15.64
N GLY A 209 1.43 -15.20 -16.79
CA GLY A 209 0.10 -15.13 -17.36
C GLY A 209 -0.89 -14.25 -16.62
N CYS A 210 -0.46 -13.38 -15.71
CA CYS A 210 -1.33 -12.45 -15.01
C CYS A 210 -0.70 -11.05 -14.87
N ILE A 211 -1.52 -10.05 -14.56
CA ILE A 211 -1.14 -8.64 -14.50
C ILE A 211 -0.12 -8.36 -13.38
N ILE A 212 -0.19 -9.08 -12.25
CA ILE A 212 0.73 -8.91 -11.13
C ILE A 212 1.98 -9.79 -11.20
N ARG A 213 2.28 -10.39 -12.37
CA ARG A 213 3.53 -11.12 -12.58
C ARG A 213 4.72 -10.30 -12.11
N SER A 214 5.53 -10.87 -11.20
CA SER A 214 6.73 -10.23 -10.64
C SER A 214 7.75 -11.28 -10.23
N VAL A 215 9.04 -10.95 -10.31
CA VAL A 215 10.14 -11.88 -9.95
C VAL A 215 10.11 -12.28 -8.48
N PHE A 216 9.68 -11.40 -7.57
CA PHE A 216 9.66 -11.71 -6.14
C PHE A 216 8.53 -12.66 -5.71
N LEU A 217 7.55 -12.97 -6.58
CA LEU A 217 6.55 -14.03 -6.31
C LEU A 217 7.19 -15.39 -6.05
N GLN A 218 8.37 -15.65 -6.65
CA GLN A 218 9.15 -16.82 -6.32
C GLN A 218 9.58 -16.82 -4.85
N LYS A 219 9.95 -15.66 -4.31
CA LYS A 219 10.34 -15.51 -2.90
C LYS A 219 9.17 -15.74 -1.94
N ILE A 220 7.97 -15.32 -2.32
CA ILE A 220 6.75 -15.65 -1.57
C ILE A 220 6.51 -17.16 -1.56
N THR A 221 6.65 -17.84 -2.72
CA THR A 221 6.55 -19.29 -2.80
C THR A 221 7.57 -19.98 -1.89
N GLU A 222 8.82 -19.51 -1.88
CA GLU A 222 9.89 -20.07 -1.04
C GLU A 222 9.61 -19.85 0.46
N ALA A 223 9.13 -18.67 0.85
CA ALA A 223 8.80 -18.35 2.23
C ALA A 223 7.71 -19.28 2.79
N TYR A 224 6.59 -19.46 2.07
CA TYR A 224 5.52 -20.37 2.52
C TYR A 224 5.89 -21.85 2.41
N ARG A 225 6.80 -22.26 1.53
CA ARG A 225 7.35 -23.62 1.54
C ARG A 225 8.24 -23.88 2.74
N LYS A 226 9.02 -22.87 3.16
CA LYS A 226 9.88 -22.94 4.36
C LYS A 226 9.04 -22.93 5.64
N ASN A 227 7.99 -22.11 5.68
CA ASN A 227 7.07 -22.00 6.81
C ASN A 227 5.62 -21.85 6.31
N PRO A 228 4.86 -22.95 6.18
CA PRO A 228 3.45 -22.89 5.77
C PRO A 228 2.56 -22.06 6.70
N GLU A 229 2.92 -21.95 7.99
CA GLU A 229 2.20 -21.21 9.02
C GLU A 229 2.70 -19.77 9.17
N LEU A 230 3.44 -19.24 8.18
CA LEU A 230 3.96 -17.88 8.22
C LEU A 230 2.81 -16.86 8.31
N GLU A 231 2.70 -16.20 9.44
CA GLU A 231 1.61 -15.29 9.76
C GLU A 231 1.61 -14.00 8.89
N ASN A 232 2.81 -13.52 8.57
CA ASN A 232 2.98 -12.33 7.73
C ASN A 232 4.29 -12.47 6.93
N LEU A 233 4.26 -12.14 5.64
CA LEU A 233 5.44 -12.17 4.78
C LEU A 233 6.62 -11.35 5.33
N LEU A 234 6.35 -10.26 6.05
CA LEU A 234 7.38 -9.39 6.64
C LEU A 234 8.17 -10.06 7.77
N PHE A 235 7.74 -11.22 8.25
CA PHE A 235 8.45 -12.00 9.26
C PHE A 235 9.47 -12.99 8.66
N ASP A 236 9.37 -13.28 7.35
CA ASP A 236 10.40 -14.03 6.64
C ASP A 236 11.68 -13.21 6.46
N ASP A 237 12.84 -13.86 6.55
CA ASP A 237 14.15 -13.22 6.53
C ASP A 237 14.40 -12.38 5.27
N PHE A 238 14.01 -12.89 4.09
CA PHE A 238 14.20 -12.20 2.82
C PHE A 238 13.44 -10.86 2.80
N PHE A 239 12.15 -10.89 3.13
CA PHE A 239 11.31 -9.69 3.11
C PHE A 239 11.73 -8.69 4.18
N ARG A 240 12.06 -9.16 5.38
CA ARG A 240 12.56 -8.33 6.48
C ARG A 240 13.84 -7.59 6.09
N ASP A 241 14.80 -8.28 5.47
CA ASP A 241 16.06 -7.67 5.06
C ASP A 241 15.88 -6.65 3.93
N LYS A 242 15.00 -6.92 2.96
CA LYS A 242 14.66 -5.99 1.89
C LYS A 242 14.01 -4.72 2.43
N ILE A 243 13.03 -4.84 3.32
CA ILE A 243 12.40 -3.68 3.97
C ILE A 243 13.43 -2.88 4.77
N ARG A 244 14.26 -3.55 5.59
CA ARG A 244 15.28 -2.89 6.40
C ARG A 244 16.27 -2.08 5.55
N THR A 245 16.68 -2.63 4.43
CA THR A 245 17.60 -1.96 3.49
C THR A 245 16.95 -0.74 2.84
N ALA A 246 15.68 -0.85 2.42
CA ALA A 246 14.97 0.21 1.73
C ALA A 246 14.46 1.32 2.66
N LEU A 247 14.30 1.04 3.97
CA LEU A 247 13.60 1.91 4.91
C LEU A 247 14.11 3.36 4.96
N PRO A 248 15.43 3.65 4.95
CA PRO A 248 15.92 5.03 4.95
C PRO A 248 15.47 5.81 3.70
N ALA A 249 15.64 5.22 2.51
CA ALA A 249 15.23 5.81 1.26
C ALA A 249 13.70 5.98 1.18
N TRP A 250 12.95 4.98 1.64
CA TRP A 250 11.49 5.03 1.65
C TRP A 250 10.94 6.18 2.50
N ARG A 251 11.48 6.38 3.72
CA ARG A 251 11.10 7.52 4.57
C ARG A 251 11.39 8.86 3.90
N GLN A 252 12.55 8.97 3.25
CA GLN A 252 12.94 10.19 2.54
C GLN A 252 11.99 10.48 1.36
N VAL A 253 11.63 9.46 0.59
CA VAL A 253 10.72 9.59 -0.55
C VAL A 253 9.33 10.04 -0.10
N VAL A 254 8.78 9.46 0.97
CA VAL A 254 7.49 9.86 1.52
C VAL A 254 7.54 11.29 2.06
N ALA A 255 8.59 11.67 2.78
CA ALA A 255 8.79 13.03 3.26
C ALA A 255 8.91 14.05 2.11
N GLU A 256 9.68 13.71 1.06
CA GLU A 256 9.84 14.56 -0.14
C GLU A 256 8.52 14.74 -0.88
N GLY A 257 7.70 13.70 -0.99
CA GLY A 257 6.35 13.81 -1.55
C GLY A 257 5.48 14.78 -0.78
N ALA A 258 5.46 14.67 0.55
CA ALA A 258 4.69 15.55 1.42
C ALA A 258 5.17 17.01 1.35
N LEU A 259 6.49 17.25 1.45
CA LEU A 259 7.09 18.58 1.35
C LEU A 259 6.91 19.20 -0.05
N GLY A 260 6.96 18.38 -1.08
CA GLY A 260 6.82 18.81 -2.48
C GLY A 260 5.38 18.89 -2.99
N GLY A 261 4.37 18.59 -2.17
CA GLY A 261 2.96 18.60 -2.57
C GLY A 261 2.60 17.53 -3.59
N VAL A 262 3.36 16.43 -3.67
CA VAL A 262 3.04 15.26 -4.50
C VAL A 262 2.32 14.23 -3.64
N ALA A 263 1.08 13.94 -3.98
CA ALA A 263 0.28 12.97 -3.26
C ALA A 263 0.84 11.54 -3.43
N LEU A 264 1.15 10.88 -2.31
CA LEU A 264 1.67 9.52 -2.25
C LEU A 264 0.81 8.65 -1.31
N PRO A 265 -0.51 8.51 -1.56
CA PRO A 265 -1.39 7.82 -0.64
C PRO A 265 -0.98 6.36 -0.39
N ALA A 266 -0.62 5.61 -1.43
CA ALA A 266 -0.25 4.22 -1.28
C ALA A 266 1.14 4.02 -0.65
N MET A 267 2.17 4.78 -1.04
CA MET A 267 3.51 4.69 -0.44
C MET A 267 3.50 5.12 1.04
N SER A 268 2.75 6.18 1.36
CA SER A 268 2.59 6.67 2.74
C SER A 268 1.82 5.66 3.60
N SER A 269 0.74 5.10 3.07
CA SER A 269 -0.05 4.08 3.75
C SER A 269 0.77 2.81 4.01
N ALA A 270 1.59 2.38 3.06
CA ALA A 270 2.48 1.25 3.21
C ALA A 270 3.50 1.47 4.35
N LEU A 271 4.13 2.66 4.39
CA LEU A 271 5.07 3.01 5.44
C LEU A 271 4.40 3.07 6.81
N ASN A 272 3.21 3.66 6.91
CA ASN A 272 2.43 3.72 8.13
C ASN A 272 1.99 2.33 8.62
N TYR A 273 1.60 1.43 7.70
CA TYR A 273 1.30 0.03 8.05
C TYR A 273 2.52 -0.66 8.66
N PHE A 274 3.69 -0.52 8.01
CA PHE A 274 4.94 -1.10 8.51
C PHE A 274 5.32 -0.54 9.89
N ASP A 275 5.23 0.77 10.07
CA ASP A 275 5.55 1.40 11.35
C ASP A 275 4.56 0.99 12.45
N GLY A 276 3.26 0.91 12.13
CA GLY A 276 2.23 0.43 13.05
C GLY A 276 2.46 -1.03 13.46
N LEU A 277 2.74 -1.91 12.47
CA LEU A 277 2.96 -3.33 12.71
C LEU A 277 4.14 -3.60 13.67
N ARG A 278 5.23 -2.84 13.57
CA ARG A 278 6.42 -3.01 14.40
C ARG A 278 6.40 -2.21 15.71
N THR A 279 5.33 -1.45 15.97
CA THR A 279 5.21 -0.61 17.17
C THR A 279 4.59 -1.41 18.31
N LEU A 280 5.42 -1.73 19.33
CA LEU A 280 4.97 -2.50 20.49
C LEU A 280 3.92 -1.75 21.34
N HIS A 281 4.12 -0.45 21.53
CA HIS A 281 3.22 0.42 22.29
C HIS A 281 2.68 1.52 21.37
N SER A 282 1.50 1.29 20.80
CA SER A 282 0.84 2.26 19.93
C SER A 282 -0.02 3.25 20.72
N ALA A 283 -0.42 4.35 20.05
CA ALA A 283 -1.34 5.33 20.63
C ALA A 283 -2.80 4.83 20.74
N ALA A 284 -3.07 3.56 20.40
CA ALA A 284 -4.39 2.95 20.58
C ALA A 284 -4.82 2.86 22.04
N ASN A 285 -3.87 2.90 22.98
CA ASN A 285 -4.16 3.02 24.42
C ASN A 285 -4.98 4.27 24.75
N LEU A 286 -4.70 5.41 24.10
CA LEU A 286 -5.48 6.63 24.28
C LEU A 286 -6.91 6.48 23.71
N ILE A 287 -7.05 5.86 22.54
CA ILE A 287 -8.36 5.58 21.95
C ILE A 287 -9.19 4.72 22.91
N GLN A 288 -8.60 3.67 23.48
CA GLN A 288 -9.29 2.79 24.39
C GLN A 288 -9.63 3.48 25.73
N ALA A 289 -8.75 4.33 26.24
CA ALA A 289 -9.04 5.15 27.42
C ALA A 289 -10.19 6.14 27.15
N GLN A 290 -10.23 6.79 25.99
CA GLN A 290 -11.34 7.67 25.60
C GLN A 290 -12.66 6.89 25.53
N ARG A 291 -12.67 5.69 24.93
CA ARG A 291 -13.86 4.83 24.89
C ARG A 291 -14.36 4.46 26.28
N ASP A 292 -13.45 4.16 27.19
CA ASP A 292 -13.79 3.88 28.58
C ASP A 292 -14.30 5.12 29.31
N TYR A 293 -13.71 6.29 29.04
CA TYR A 293 -14.12 7.57 29.65
C TYR A 293 -15.56 7.95 29.31
N PHE A 294 -15.95 7.91 28.04
CA PHE A 294 -17.28 8.35 27.63
C PHE A 294 -18.35 7.25 27.64
N GLY A 295 -17.97 5.97 27.63
CA GLY A 295 -18.92 4.88 27.43
C GLY A 295 -18.65 3.63 28.26
N ALA A 296 -17.74 3.65 29.22
CA ALA A 296 -17.36 2.50 30.05
C ALA A 296 -17.07 1.22 29.22
N HIS A 297 -16.37 1.38 28.07
CA HIS A 297 -16.08 0.30 27.14
C HIS A 297 -14.90 -0.58 27.57
N THR A 298 -14.50 -0.50 28.79
CA THR A 298 -13.46 -1.30 29.45
C THR A 298 -12.13 -1.39 28.66
N TYR A 299 -11.05 -1.73 29.34
CA TYR A 299 -9.73 -1.89 28.75
C TYR A 299 -8.95 -2.98 29.48
N GLU A 300 -8.00 -3.62 28.78
CA GLU A 300 -7.00 -4.47 29.40
C GLU A 300 -5.80 -3.63 29.86
N ARG A 301 -5.10 -4.08 30.90
CA ARG A 301 -3.91 -3.41 31.44
C ARG A 301 -2.64 -4.17 31.07
N THR A 302 -1.55 -3.45 30.82
CA THR A 302 -0.25 -4.04 30.51
C THR A 302 0.43 -4.67 31.72
N ASP A 303 0.00 -4.34 32.94
CA ASP A 303 0.50 -4.86 34.22
C ASP A 303 -0.41 -5.97 34.79
N ARG A 304 -1.31 -6.51 34.00
CA ARG A 304 -2.23 -7.62 34.32
C ARG A 304 -2.23 -8.65 33.22
N GLU A 305 -2.73 -9.85 33.52
CA GLU A 305 -2.92 -10.91 32.53
C GLU A 305 -3.98 -10.51 31.48
N ARG A 306 -3.79 -10.99 30.24
CA ARG A 306 -4.74 -10.78 29.14
C ARG A 306 -6.11 -11.42 29.46
N GLY A 307 -7.18 -10.85 28.92
CA GLY A 307 -8.56 -11.30 29.18
C GLY A 307 -9.20 -10.69 30.42
N HIS A 308 -8.47 -9.89 31.22
CA HIS A 308 -9.03 -9.17 32.37
C HIS A 308 -9.32 -7.72 31.98
N PHE A 309 -10.60 -7.35 32.05
CA PHE A 309 -11.07 -6.04 31.62
C PHE A 309 -11.36 -5.14 32.82
N PHE A 310 -10.97 -3.88 32.70
CA PHE A 310 -11.07 -2.84 33.73
C PHE A 310 -11.89 -1.66 33.22
N HIS A 311 -12.61 -1.01 34.14
CA HIS A 311 -13.22 0.29 33.93
C HIS A 311 -12.68 1.26 34.99
N THR A 312 -12.46 2.51 34.61
CA THR A 312 -12.05 3.58 35.53
C THR A 312 -13.14 4.63 35.63
N ASN A 313 -13.53 4.96 36.87
CA ASN A 313 -14.35 6.13 37.11
C ASN A 313 -13.50 7.40 37.00
N TRP A 314 -13.31 7.87 35.75
CA TRP A 314 -12.41 8.97 35.38
C TRP A 314 -12.77 10.31 36.00
N THR A 315 -14.07 10.53 36.29
CA THR A 315 -14.59 11.82 36.83
C THR A 315 -14.76 11.79 38.35
N GLY A 316 -14.80 10.62 38.94
CA GLY A 316 -15.16 10.45 40.34
C GLY A 316 -16.65 10.58 40.63
N GLU A 317 -17.48 10.93 39.68
CA GLU A 317 -18.93 11.22 39.80
C GLU A 317 -19.83 10.18 39.13
N GLY A 318 -19.33 9.06 38.70
CA GLY A 318 -20.08 8.04 37.97
C GLY A 318 -20.30 6.75 38.76
N GLY A 319 -21.30 5.98 38.38
CA GLY A 319 -21.49 4.62 38.87
C GLY A 319 -20.54 3.63 38.20
N ASN A 320 -20.41 2.43 38.79
CA ASN A 320 -19.62 1.31 38.22
C ASN A 320 -20.37 0.58 37.08
N THR A 321 -21.04 1.33 36.20
CA THR A 321 -21.79 0.73 35.08
C THR A 321 -20.84 0.46 33.93
N VAL A 322 -20.73 -0.80 33.55
CA VAL A 322 -19.92 -1.25 32.42
C VAL A 322 -20.83 -1.47 31.21
N SER A 323 -20.54 -0.84 30.08
CA SER A 323 -21.24 -1.16 28.82
C SER A 323 -20.80 -2.54 28.30
N GLY A 324 -21.68 -3.25 27.60
CA GLY A 324 -21.35 -4.54 27.02
C GLY A 324 -20.14 -4.45 26.10
N THR A 325 -19.26 -5.43 26.16
CA THR A 325 -18.05 -5.53 25.32
C THR A 325 -18.49 -5.88 23.89
N TYR A 326 -18.23 -4.99 22.93
CA TYR A 326 -18.20 -5.39 21.52
C TYR A 326 -16.81 -5.97 21.25
N SER A 327 -16.74 -7.27 21.02
CA SER A 327 -15.52 -7.92 20.50
C SER A 327 -15.28 -7.46 19.07
N VAL A 328 -14.08 -6.98 18.79
CA VAL A 328 -13.57 -6.69 17.44
C VAL A 328 -12.97 -7.96 16.86
#